data_a958baf57eb2f89d37de6b7f234f4894
#
_entry.id   a958baf57eb2f89d37de6b7f234f4894
#
_cell.length_a   1.000
_cell.length_b   1.000
_cell.length_c   1.000
_cell.angle_alpha   90.00
_cell.angle_beta   90.00
_cell.angle_gamma   90.00
#
_symmetry.space_group_name_H-M   'P 1'
#
loop_
_entity.id
_entity.type
_entity.pdbx_description
1 polymer ?
#
loop_
_entity_poly.entity_id
_entity_poly.type
_entity_poly.pdbx_seq_one_letter_code
_entity_poly.pdbx_strand_id
1 'polypeptide(L)'
;MKLSQDLQQTLLELATLERTQALGGTATIPEQEEYEKAQAAHARLIDASGSAQLAVDDMELEILRIQADERKLRQRERDDKAQLGAATDPEQRKDLEHDLYAAKSRIADLMSELQEAHNEIHALRANLDVHGARVSDSERKLEVLKRAAEAAQE
;
A
#
# COMPACT_ATOMS: atom_id res chain seq x y z
N MET A 1 -46.54 -5.36 -4.70
CA MET A 1 -46.29 -5.34 -5.04
C MET A 1 -45.88 -4.85 -5.25
N LYS A 2 -45.33 -4.60 -5.09
CA LYS A 2 -44.87 -4.35 -5.52
C LYS A 2 -44.55 -4.62 -5.94
N LEU A 3 -44.57 -5.01 -5.89
CA LEU A 3 -44.09 -5.14 -6.42
C LEU A 3 -43.83 -4.22 -6.46
N SER A 4 -43.61 -3.79 -5.99
CA SER A 4 -43.35 -3.03 -6.07
C SER A 4 -42.63 -2.36 -6.79
N GLN A 5 -42.09 -1.69 -6.60
CA GLN A 5 -41.36 -1.12 -7.40
C GLN A 5 -40.25 -1.63 -7.57
N ASP A 6 -39.85 -2.05 -6.69
CA ASP A 6 -38.85 -2.69 -6.80
C ASP A 6 -39.20 -3.72 -7.49
N LEU A 7 -40.16 -4.26 -7.32
CA LEU A 7 -40.52 -5.18 -7.96
C LEU A 7 -40.69 -4.74 -9.25
N GLN A 8 -41.07 -3.83 -9.39
CA GLN A 8 -41.13 -3.42 -10.58
C GLN A 8 -39.91 -3.14 -11.13
N GLN A 9 -39.24 -2.76 -10.49
CA GLN A 9 -38.03 -2.58 -10.85
C GLN A 9 -37.51 -3.84 -11.14
N THR A 10 -37.53 -4.66 -10.20
CA THR A 10 -37.06 -5.90 -10.42
C THR A 10 -37.73 -6.42 -11.56
N LEU A 11 -38.91 -6.23 -11.63
CA LEU A 11 -39.61 -6.70 -12.66
C LEU A 11 -39.19 -6.12 -13.85
N LEU A 12 -38.83 -5.08 -13.73
CA LEU A 12 -38.49 -4.44 -14.77
C LEU A 12 -37.29 -4.95 -15.19
N GLU A 13 -36.45 -5.11 -14.29
CA GLU A 13 -35.30 -5.55 -14.62
C GLU A 13 -35.55 -6.82 -15.13
N LEU A 14 -36.39 -7.47 -14.56
CA LEU A 14 -36.71 -8.60 -14.95
C LEU A 14 -37.25 -8.53 -16.23
N ALA A 15 -38.01 -7.70 -16.32
CA ALA A 15 -38.62 -7.65 -17.53
C ALA A 15 -37.60 -7.31 -18.45
N THR A 16 -36.75 -6.59 -18.09
CA THR A 16 -35.88 -6.17 -19.01
C THR A 16 -35.10 -7.29 -19.19
N LEU A 17 -35.03 -8.01 -18.25
CA LEU A 17 -34.34 -8.96 -18.35
C LEU A 17 -35.02 -9.83 -19.04
N GLU A 18 -36.00 -9.91 -18.91
CA GLU A 18 -36.65 -10.72 -19.49
C GLU A 18 -36.83 -10.39 -20.73
N ARG A 19 -36.99 -9.49 -21.03
CA ARG A 19 -37.19 -9.15 -22.20
C ARG A 19 -36.10 -9.27 -22.91
N THR A 20 -35.30 -9.19 -22.31
CA THR A 20 -34.25 -9.19 -22.95
C THR A 20 -34.11 -10.47 -23.19
N GLN A 21 -34.51 -11.20 -22.69
CA GLN A 21 -34.39 -12.25 -22.88
C GLN A 21 -35.18 -12.70 -23.69
N ALA A 22 -35.93 -12.30 -23.64
CA ALA A 22 -36.76 -12.73 -24.47
C ALA A 22 -36.25 -12.40 -25.63
N LEU A 23 -35.90 -11.94 -25.60
CA LEU A 23 -35.30 -11.74 -26.26
C LEU A 23 -34.41 -11.81 -26.05
N GLY A 24 -34.56 -12.09 -25.30
CA GLY A 24 -33.77 -12.36 -24.90
C GLY A 24 -33.24 -11.60 -24.43
N GLY A 25 -33.61 -11.10 -24.18
CA GLY A 25 -33.14 -10.31 -23.92
C GLY A 25 -32.50 -10.09 -23.06
N THR A 26 -32.42 -10.66 -22.49
CA THR A 26 -31.92 -10.40 -21.49
C THR A 26 -30.98 -11.28 -21.11
N ALA A 27 -30.79 -12.10 -21.71
CA ALA A 27 -29.76 -13.00 -21.34
C ALA A 27 -28.51 -12.20 -21.40
N THR A 28 -27.71 -12.26 -20.42
CA THR A 28 -26.43 -11.58 -20.46
C THR A 28 -25.58 -12.35 -21.45
N ILE A 29 -24.94 -11.61 -22.32
CA ILE A 29 -24.06 -12.21 -23.29
C ILE A 29 -22.84 -12.73 -22.53
N PRO A 30 -22.35 -13.92 -22.81
CA PRO A 30 -21.19 -14.46 -22.11
C PRO A 30 -19.99 -13.52 -22.14
N GLU A 31 -19.78 -12.82 -23.23
CA GLU A 31 -18.65 -11.88 -23.33
C GLU A 31 -18.83 -10.70 -22.37
N GLN A 32 -20.07 -10.27 -22.17
CA GLN A 32 -20.34 -9.18 -21.23
C GLN A 32 -20.12 -9.65 -19.80
N GLU A 33 -20.50 -10.87 -19.48
CA GLU A 33 -20.28 -11.41 -18.16
C GLU A 33 -18.80 -11.54 -17.85
N GLU A 34 -18.02 -11.99 -18.85
CA GLU A 34 -16.57 -12.12 -18.67
C GLU A 34 -15.94 -10.76 -18.41
N TYR A 35 -16.38 -9.76 -19.16
CA TYR A 35 -15.86 -8.41 -18.99
C TYR A 35 -16.19 -7.87 -17.59
N GLU A 36 -17.43 -8.08 -17.14
CA GLU A 36 -17.83 -7.60 -15.81
C GLU A 36 -17.06 -8.30 -14.69
N LYS A 37 -16.80 -9.60 -14.84
CA LYS A 37 -15.99 -10.32 -13.86
C LYS A 37 -14.57 -9.77 -13.82
N ALA A 38 -14.04 -9.49 -15.01
CA ALA A 38 -12.69 -8.95 -15.13
C ALA A 38 -12.61 -7.55 -14.54
N GLN A 39 -13.67 -6.74 -14.66
CA GLN A 39 -13.70 -5.41 -14.05
C GLN A 39 -13.65 -5.52 -12.53
N ALA A 40 -14.41 -6.45 -11.96
CA ALA A 40 -14.42 -6.64 -10.52
C ALA A 40 -13.05 -7.13 -10.03
N ALA A 41 -12.43 -8.05 -10.77
CA ALA A 41 -11.11 -8.53 -10.41
C ALA A 41 -10.07 -7.43 -10.51
N HIS A 42 -10.19 -6.57 -11.54
CA HIS A 42 -9.27 -5.45 -11.74
C HIS A 42 -9.37 -4.46 -10.57
N ALA A 43 -10.59 -4.17 -10.11
CA ALA A 43 -10.78 -3.27 -8.99
C ALA A 43 -10.07 -3.79 -7.74
N ARG A 44 -10.14 -5.12 -7.50
CA ARG A 44 -9.46 -5.71 -6.36
C ARG A 44 -7.94 -5.61 -6.51
N LEU A 45 -7.43 -5.76 -7.73
CA LEU A 45 -5.99 -5.64 -7.96
C LEU A 45 -5.51 -4.21 -7.73
N ILE A 46 -6.32 -3.22 -8.12
CA ILE A 46 -5.99 -1.82 -7.87
C ILE A 46 -5.96 -1.55 -6.37
N ASP A 47 -6.94 -2.08 -5.62
CA ASP A 47 -6.99 -1.89 -4.18
C ASP A 47 -5.76 -2.52 -3.51
N ALA A 48 -5.38 -3.71 -3.95
CA ALA A 48 -4.21 -4.40 -3.39
C ALA A 48 -2.93 -3.61 -3.69
N SER A 49 -2.83 -3.04 -4.90
CA SER A 49 -1.68 -2.22 -5.28
C SER A 49 -1.63 -0.95 -4.44
N GLY A 50 -2.80 -0.35 -4.16
CA GLY A 50 -2.88 0.83 -3.31
C GLY A 50 -2.42 0.55 -1.89
N SER A 51 -2.82 -0.60 -1.34
CA SER A 51 -2.38 -1.01 0.00
C SER A 51 -0.87 -1.25 0.03
N ALA A 52 -0.33 -1.86 -1.04
CA ALA A 52 1.12 -2.09 -1.13
C ALA A 52 1.88 -0.77 -1.20
N GLN A 53 1.32 0.23 -1.90
CA GLN A 53 1.94 1.55 -1.97
C GLN A 53 1.94 2.23 -0.61
N LEU A 54 0.83 2.13 0.14
CA LEU A 54 0.77 2.72 1.47
C LEU A 54 1.79 2.09 2.39
N ALA A 55 2.01 0.78 2.29
CA ALA A 55 3.00 0.10 3.11
C ALA A 55 4.41 0.63 2.82
N VAL A 56 4.72 0.90 1.55
CA VAL A 56 6.01 1.49 1.17
C VAL A 56 6.11 2.90 1.75
N ASP A 57 5.05 3.71 1.60
CA ASP A 57 5.06 5.09 2.08
C ASP A 57 5.25 5.15 3.59
N ASP A 58 4.57 4.27 4.33
CA ASP A 58 4.70 4.22 5.79
C ASP A 58 6.12 3.85 6.20
N MET A 59 6.74 2.91 5.48
CA MET A 59 8.10 2.49 5.80
C MET A 59 9.10 3.61 5.47
N GLU A 60 8.84 4.39 4.42
CA GLU A 60 9.70 5.53 4.09
C GLU A 60 9.67 6.55 5.22
N LEU A 61 8.49 6.79 5.81
CA LEU A 61 8.37 7.70 6.93
C LEU A 61 9.09 7.15 8.15
N GLU A 62 9.00 5.84 8.37
CA GLU A 62 9.68 5.22 9.51
C GLU A 62 11.20 5.35 9.37
N ILE A 63 11.73 5.17 8.16
CA ILE A 63 13.16 5.33 7.90
C ILE A 63 13.58 6.76 8.20
N LEU A 64 12.78 7.75 7.77
CA LEU A 64 13.09 9.14 8.03
C LEU A 64 13.09 9.45 9.53
N ARG A 65 12.15 8.84 10.28
CA ARG A 65 12.09 9.02 11.72
C ARG A 65 13.35 8.47 12.39
N ILE A 66 13.75 7.26 12.01
CA ILE A 66 14.95 6.63 12.57
C ILE A 66 16.17 7.47 12.29
N GLN A 67 16.29 7.98 11.05
CA GLN A 67 17.42 8.82 10.65
C GLN A 67 17.44 10.14 11.42
N ALA A 68 16.26 10.71 11.69
CA ALA A 68 16.19 11.95 12.46
C ALA A 68 16.62 11.71 13.90
N ASP A 69 16.19 10.61 14.49
CA ASP A 69 16.57 10.25 15.87
C ASP A 69 18.08 9.97 15.95
N GLU A 70 18.62 9.30 14.94
CA GLU A 70 20.04 9.05 14.89
C GLU A 70 20.84 10.36 14.85
N ARG A 71 20.41 11.31 14.02
CA ARG A 71 21.10 12.60 13.93
C ARG A 71 21.09 13.33 15.26
N LYS A 72 19.97 13.30 15.98
CA LYS A 72 19.88 13.95 17.29
C LYS A 72 20.84 13.31 18.28
N LEU A 73 20.92 11.99 18.29
CA LEU A 73 21.80 11.29 19.21
C LEU A 73 23.27 11.50 18.85
N ARG A 74 23.60 11.59 17.58
CA ARG A 74 24.98 11.87 17.18
C ARG A 74 25.38 13.26 17.56
N GLN A 75 24.44 14.22 17.50
CA GLN A 75 24.72 15.58 17.96
C GLN A 75 24.96 15.56 19.48
N ARG A 76 24.13 14.82 20.21
CA ARG A 76 24.31 14.69 21.67
C ARG A 76 25.65 14.06 21.99
N GLU A 77 26.04 13.06 21.22
CA GLU A 77 27.34 12.42 21.42
C GLU A 77 28.47 13.41 21.21
N ARG A 78 28.38 14.24 20.19
CA ARG A 78 29.41 15.26 19.94
C ARG A 78 29.45 16.28 21.06
N ASP A 79 28.29 16.72 21.54
CA ASP A 79 28.20 17.70 22.61
C ASP A 79 28.76 17.12 23.90
N ASP A 80 28.45 15.88 24.24
CA ASP A 80 28.95 15.22 25.43
C ASP A 80 30.45 15.05 25.34
N LYS A 81 30.99 14.70 24.20
CA LYS A 81 32.43 14.55 24.01
C LYS A 81 33.13 15.89 24.23
N ALA A 82 32.55 16.98 23.69
CA ALA A 82 33.15 18.31 23.85
C ALA A 82 33.12 18.74 25.31
N GLN A 83 32.01 18.50 26.02
CA GLN A 83 31.91 18.84 27.42
C GLN A 83 32.84 18.00 28.26
N LEU A 84 32.99 16.71 27.95
CA LEU A 84 33.86 15.83 28.67
C LEU A 84 35.31 16.26 28.51
N GLY A 85 35.69 16.73 27.33
CA GLY A 85 37.05 17.22 27.11
C GLY A 85 37.39 18.44 27.94
N ALA A 86 36.39 19.23 28.32
CA ALA A 86 36.58 20.43 29.13
C ALA A 86 36.32 20.24 30.60
N ALA A 87 35.66 19.13 30.97
CA ALA A 87 35.24 18.94 32.36
C ALA A 87 36.41 18.50 33.22
N THR A 88 36.52 19.08 34.43
CA THR A 88 37.55 18.73 35.39
C THR A 88 36.97 18.11 36.65
N ASP A 89 35.67 18.37 36.91
CA ASP A 89 35.01 17.80 38.08
C ASP A 89 34.73 16.33 37.90
N PRO A 90 35.18 15.44 38.80
CA PRO A 90 34.99 14.00 38.63
C PRO A 90 33.53 13.57 38.52
N GLU A 91 32.63 14.23 39.25
CA GLU A 91 31.23 13.87 39.21
C GLU A 91 30.65 14.23 37.85
N GLN A 92 30.97 15.41 37.35
CA GLN A 92 30.48 15.85 36.04
C GLN A 92 31.03 14.94 34.97
N ARG A 93 32.31 14.57 35.08
CA ARG A 93 32.91 13.67 34.08
C ARG A 93 32.21 12.32 34.07
N LYS A 94 31.87 11.82 35.26
CA LYS A 94 31.21 10.53 35.34
C LYS A 94 29.82 10.59 34.70
N ASP A 95 29.07 11.65 34.96
CA ASP A 95 27.74 11.82 34.38
C ASP A 95 27.82 11.94 32.88
N LEU A 96 28.81 12.67 32.35
CA LEU A 96 28.97 12.81 30.90
C LEU A 96 29.38 11.48 30.26
N GLU A 97 30.22 10.71 30.94
CA GLU A 97 30.61 9.39 30.44
C GLU A 97 29.43 8.45 30.38
N HIS A 98 28.54 8.51 31.37
CA HIS A 98 27.34 7.71 31.39
C HIS A 98 26.41 8.11 30.27
N ASP A 99 26.23 9.42 30.06
CA ASP A 99 25.35 9.91 29.03
C ASP A 99 25.90 9.56 27.66
N LEU A 100 27.22 9.67 27.48
CA LEU A 100 27.88 9.33 26.23
C LEU A 100 27.71 7.85 25.91
N TYR A 101 27.86 6.99 26.92
CA TYR A 101 27.69 5.56 26.74
C TYR A 101 26.24 5.24 26.31
N ALA A 102 25.27 5.88 26.97
CA ALA A 102 23.86 5.66 26.64
C ALA A 102 23.55 6.13 25.22
N ALA A 103 24.10 7.27 24.83
CA ALA A 103 23.90 7.79 23.48
C ALA A 103 24.49 6.84 22.44
N LYS A 104 25.71 6.35 22.68
CA LYS A 104 26.35 5.40 21.74
C LYS A 104 25.57 4.11 21.63
N SER A 105 25.07 3.62 22.77
CA SER A 105 24.30 2.38 22.78
C SER A 105 23.00 2.54 22.00
N ARG A 106 22.33 3.68 22.19
CA ARG A 106 21.08 3.94 21.48
C ARG A 106 21.30 4.14 19.98
N ILE A 107 22.43 4.77 19.62
CA ILE A 107 22.80 4.92 18.20
C ILE A 107 22.98 3.53 17.57
N ALA A 108 23.64 2.62 18.28
CA ALA A 108 23.84 1.27 17.75
C ALA A 108 22.50 0.56 17.53
N ASP A 109 21.55 0.75 18.47
CA ASP A 109 20.23 0.17 18.34
C ASP A 109 19.50 0.76 17.13
N LEU A 110 19.60 2.07 16.95
CA LEU A 110 18.94 2.74 15.81
C LEU A 110 19.56 2.29 14.49
N MET A 111 20.86 2.05 14.45
CA MET A 111 21.51 1.56 13.25
C MET A 111 20.99 0.18 12.86
N SER A 112 20.75 -0.68 13.86
CA SER A 112 20.15 -1.99 13.62
C SER A 112 18.72 -1.85 13.14
N GLU A 113 17.93 -0.95 13.76
CA GLU A 113 16.57 -0.69 13.32
C GLU A 113 16.54 -0.17 11.91
N LEU A 114 17.49 0.69 11.56
CA LEU A 114 17.56 1.26 10.22
C LEU A 114 17.87 0.17 9.19
N GLN A 115 18.77 -0.75 9.52
CA GLN A 115 19.09 -1.85 8.63
C GLN A 115 17.86 -2.73 8.40
N GLU A 116 17.12 -3.04 9.47
CA GLU A 116 15.92 -3.83 9.36
C GLU A 116 14.88 -3.10 8.52
N ALA A 117 14.74 -1.78 8.70
CA ALA A 117 13.80 -0.99 7.94
C ALA A 117 14.17 -0.95 6.44
N HIS A 118 15.47 -0.86 6.14
CA HIS A 118 15.92 -0.91 4.74
C HIS A 118 15.63 -2.27 4.11
N ASN A 119 15.81 -3.34 4.87
CA ASN A 119 15.48 -4.67 4.35
C ASN A 119 13.98 -4.79 4.12
N GLU A 120 13.18 -4.25 5.04
CA GLU A 120 11.74 -4.31 4.93
C GLU A 120 11.23 -3.50 3.74
N ILE A 121 11.75 -2.29 3.54
CA ILE A 121 11.27 -1.46 2.44
C ILE A 121 11.67 -2.07 1.10
N HIS A 122 12.82 -2.75 1.05
CA HIS A 122 13.23 -3.42 -0.18
C HIS A 122 12.22 -4.51 -0.55
N ALA A 123 11.77 -5.29 0.43
CA ALA A 123 10.78 -6.34 0.22
C ALA A 123 9.43 -5.73 -0.16
N LEU A 124 9.04 -4.63 0.50
CA LEU A 124 7.76 -3.97 0.22
C LEU A 124 7.74 -3.39 -1.18
N ARG A 125 8.85 -2.83 -1.64
CA ARG A 125 8.94 -2.30 -3.01
C ARG A 125 8.87 -3.41 -4.04
N ALA A 126 9.49 -4.54 -3.78
CA ALA A 126 9.42 -5.68 -4.68
C ALA A 126 7.97 -6.17 -4.77
N ASN A 127 7.27 -6.21 -3.64
CA ASN A 127 5.87 -6.60 -3.61
C ASN A 127 4.99 -5.60 -4.38
N LEU A 128 5.27 -4.32 -4.24
CA LEU A 128 4.55 -3.28 -4.96
C LEU A 128 4.73 -3.45 -6.47
N ASP A 129 5.95 -3.78 -6.91
CA ASP A 129 6.21 -3.98 -8.33
C ASP A 129 5.41 -5.17 -8.87
N VAL A 130 5.27 -6.24 -8.08
CA VAL A 130 4.47 -7.39 -8.48
C VAL A 130 3.00 -6.98 -8.63
N HIS A 131 2.48 -6.18 -7.69
CA HIS A 131 1.10 -5.71 -7.78
C HIS A 131 0.91 -4.79 -8.98
N GLY A 132 1.89 -3.94 -9.26
CA GLY A 132 1.84 -3.06 -10.42
C GLY A 132 1.80 -3.84 -11.73
N ALA A 133 2.58 -4.90 -11.82
CA ALA A 133 2.58 -5.75 -13.01
C ALA A 133 1.22 -6.44 -13.20
N ARG A 134 0.61 -6.88 -12.10
CA ARG A 134 -0.71 -7.51 -12.16
C ARG A 134 -1.78 -6.53 -12.61
N VAL A 135 -1.71 -5.28 -12.14
CA VAL A 135 -2.64 -4.24 -12.57
C VAL A 135 -2.48 -3.98 -14.07
N SER A 136 -1.24 -3.87 -14.55
CA SER A 136 -0.98 -3.62 -15.97
C SER A 136 -1.49 -4.76 -16.84
N ASP A 137 -1.26 -6.01 -16.43
CA ASP A 137 -1.74 -7.16 -17.17
C ASP A 137 -3.27 -7.17 -17.18
N SER A 138 -3.88 -6.82 -16.06
CA SER A 138 -5.33 -6.77 -15.95
C SER A 138 -5.93 -5.70 -16.86
N GLU A 139 -5.25 -4.54 -16.99
CA GLU A 139 -5.71 -3.49 -17.87
C GLU A 139 -5.73 -3.96 -19.32
N ARG A 140 -4.70 -4.68 -19.75
CA ARG A 140 -4.64 -5.21 -21.09
C ARG A 140 -5.74 -6.23 -21.33
N LYS A 141 -5.98 -7.07 -20.33
CA LYS A 141 -7.03 -8.08 -20.43
C LYS A 141 -8.40 -7.42 -20.52
N LEU A 142 -8.62 -6.36 -19.70
CA LEU A 142 -9.87 -5.63 -19.74
C LEU A 142 -10.14 -5.04 -21.11
N GLU A 143 -9.12 -4.50 -21.74
CA GLU A 143 -9.28 -3.89 -23.04
C GLU A 143 -9.74 -4.94 -24.08
N VAL A 144 -9.13 -6.11 -24.03
CA VAL A 144 -9.50 -7.20 -24.95
C VAL A 144 -10.93 -7.64 -24.69
N LEU A 145 -11.28 -7.83 -23.41
CA LEU A 145 -12.62 -8.30 -23.08
C LEU A 145 -13.69 -7.25 -23.35
N LYS A 146 -13.34 -5.98 -23.23
CA LYS A 146 -14.26 -4.90 -23.52
C LYS A 146 -14.60 -4.91 -25.00
N ARG A 147 -13.58 -5.06 -25.83
CA ARG A 147 -13.80 -5.10 -27.28
C ARG A 147 -14.61 -6.31 -27.69
N ALA A 148 -14.35 -7.46 -27.05
CA ALA A 148 -15.10 -8.66 -27.35
C ALA A 148 -16.57 -8.49 -26.96
N ALA A 149 -16.84 -7.85 -25.82
CA ALA A 149 -18.19 -7.61 -25.36
C ALA A 149 -18.92 -6.66 -26.29
N GLU A 150 -18.23 -5.61 -26.76
CA GLU A 150 -18.82 -4.63 -27.66
C GLU A 150 -19.13 -5.28 -29.01
N ALA A 151 -18.21 -6.10 -29.53
CA ALA A 151 -18.42 -6.77 -30.80
C ALA A 151 -19.57 -7.77 -30.72
N ALA A 152 -19.70 -8.45 -29.58
CA ALA A 152 -20.77 -9.43 -29.43
C ALA A 152 -22.15 -8.81 -29.36
N GLN A 153 -22.24 -7.52 -29.04
CA GLN A 153 -23.53 -6.84 -28.97
C GLN A 153 -23.95 -6.24 -30.31
N GLU A 154 -23.11 -6.25 -31.31
CA GLU A 154 -23.47 -5.79 -32.63
C GLU A 154 -24.19 -6.90 -33.35
#